data_87e61d7a82b0a96ac8544108d46f9454
#
_entry.id   87e61d7a82b0a96ac8544108d46f9454
#
_cell.length_a   1.000
_cell.length_b   1.000
_cell.length_c   1.000
_cell.angle_alpha   90.00
_cell.angle_beta   90.00
_cell.angle_gamma   90.00
#
_symmetry.space_group_name_H-M   'P 1'
#
loop_
_entity.id
_entity.type
_entity.pdbx_description
1 polymer ?
#
loop_
_entity_poly.entity_id
_entity_poly.type
_entity_poly.pdbx_seq_one_letter_code
_entity_poly.pdbx_strand_id
1 'polypeptide(L)'
;MDYPDTAAAVAVQVARGEADAGIVIDGAGLGSTIAANKVAGVRAAMCTNQTLARYARQHNGANVLALGSTLVNRDEALAIVDTFIDTPMREARYIRRLAKIRDLELRARS
;
A
#
# COMPACT_ATOMS: atom_id res chain seq x y z
N MET A 1 -5.24 -9.44 -19.08
CA MET A 1 -5.38 -8.38 -18.08
C MET A 1 -4.00 -7.98 -17.58
N ASP A 2 -3.70 -6.71 -17.67
CA ASP A 2 -2.40 -6.19 -17.25
C ASP A 2 -2.41 -5.81 -15.78
N TYR A 3 -1.21 -5.66 -15.18
CA TYR A 3 -1.10 -5.34 -13.75
C TYR A 3 -1.83 -4.06 -13.32
N PRO A 4 -1.92 -2.97 -14.16
CA PRO A 4 -2.68 -1.79 -13.74
C PRO A 4 -4.15 -2.07 -13.51
N ASP A 5 -4.75 -2.96 -14.28
CA ASP A 5 -6.15 -3.34 -14.13
C ASP A 5 -6.39 -4.05 -12.80
N THR A 6 -5.52 -4.99 -12.46
CA THR A 6 -5.61 -5.75 -11.21
C THR A 6 -5.35 -4.84 -10.00
N ALA A 7 -4.31 -4.03 -10.08
CA ALA A 7 -3.95 -3.11 -8.99
C ALA A 7 -5.06 -2.08 -8.75
N ALA A 8 -5.64 -1.53 -9.82
CA ALA A 8 -6.74 -0.58 -9.71
C ALA A 8 -7.99 -1.22 -9.08
N ALA A 9 -8.30 -2.46 -9.44
CA ALA A 9 -9.45 -3.17 -8.89
C ALA A 9 -9.32 -3.36 -7.37
N VAL A 10 -8.13 -3.73 -6.88
CA VAL A 10 -7.86 -3.85 -5.45
C VAL A 10 -7.93 -2.48 -4.77
N ALA A 11 -7.26 -1.49 -5.34
CA ALA A 11 -7.17 -0.15 -4.78
C ALA A 11 -8.55 0.50 -4.63
N VAL A 12 -9.41 0.36 -5.62
CA VAL A 12 -10.78 0.92 -5.57
C VAL A 12 -11.58 0.32 -4.41
N GLN A 13 -11.48 -0.98 -4.17
CA GLN A 13 -12.18 -1.62 -3.05
C GLN A 13 -11.70 -1.07 -1.70
N VAL A 14 -10.40 -0.87 -1.55
CA VAL A 14 -9.83 -0.28 -0.33
C VAL A 14 -10.30 1.17 -0.18
N ALA A 15 -10.25 1.95 -1.26
CA ALA A 15 -10.66 3.35 -1.25
C ALA A 15 -12.14 3.52 -0.88
N ARG A 16 -13.00 2.57 -1.27
CA ARG A 16 -14.44 2.59 -0.96
C ARG A 16 -14.76 2.06 0.43
N GLY A 17 -13.79 1.57 1.16
CA GLY A 17 -14.03 0.96 2.47
C GLY A 17 -14.61 -0.45 2.40
N GLU A 18 -14.62 -1.08 1.22
CA GLU A 18 -15.08 -2.46 1.05
C GLU A 18 -14.07 -3.47 1.57
N ALA A 19 -12.81 -3.03 1.71
CA ALA A 19 -11.74 -3.80 2.31
C ALA A 19 -10.89 -2.86 3.18
N ASP A 20 -10.37 -3.37 4.28
CA ASP A 20 -9.53 -2.59 5.20
C ASP A 20 -8.11 -2.44 4.68
N ALA A 21 -7.64 -3.40 3.90
CA ALA A 21 -6.31 -3.40 3.30
C ALA A 21 -6.35 -4.22 2.02
N GLY A 22 -5.42 -3.92 1.12
CA GLY A 22 -5.26 -4.65 -0.13
C GLY A 22 -3.85 -5.19 -0.30
N ILE A 23 -3.74 -6.29 -1.04
CA ILE A 23 -2.46 -6.89 -1.39
C ILE A 23 -2.44 -7.08 -2.89
N VAL A 24 -1.40 -6.58 -3.54
CA VAL A 24 -1.18 -6.78 -4.97
C VAL A 24 0.18 -7.42 -5.20
N ILE A 25 0.25 -8.30 -6.18
CA ILE A 25 1.47 -9.06 -6.48
C ILE A 25 1.72 -8.97 -7.98
N ASP A 26 2.93 -8.55 -8.35
CA ASP A 26 3.41 -8.65 -9.73
C ASP A 26 4.91 -8.96 -9.71
N GLY A 27 5.58 -8.94 -10.85
CA GLY A 27 6.97 -9.36 -10.94
C GLY A 27 7.89 -8.65 -9.95
N ALA A 28 7.90 -7.32 -9.97
CA ALA A 28 8.75 -6.52 -9.09
C ALA A 28 7.96 -5.75 -8.02
N GLY A 29 6.63 -5.69 -8.11
CA GLY A 29 5.80 -4.93 -7.19
C GLY A 29 5.76 -3.44 -7.50
N LEU A 30 6.62 -2.96 -8.38
CA LEU A 30 6.78 -1.53 -8.64
C LEU A 30 5.63 -0.94 -9.44
N GLY A 31 5.27 -1.58 -10.55
CA GLY A 31 4.18 -1.10 -11.41
C GLY A 31 2.84 -1.11 -10.70
N SER A 32 2.56 -2.18 -9.96
CA SER A 32 1.32 -2.29 -9.18
C SER A 32 1.25 -1.22 -8.10
N THR A 33 2.37 -0.88 -7.47
CA THR A 33 2.44 0.22 -6.50
C THR A 33 2.08 1.55 -7.14
N ILE A 34 2.68 1.83 -8.28
CA ILE A 34 2.42 3.08 -9.02
C ILE A 34 0.95 3.16 -9.41
N ALA A 35 0.40 2.09 -9.99
CA ALA A 35 -0.98 2.05 -10.43
C ALA A 35 -1.97 2.22 -9.26
N ALA A 36 -1.75 1.50 -8.17
CA ALA A 36 -2.60 1.60 -6.99
C ALA A 36 -2.61 3.01 -6.40
N ASN A 37 -1.46 3.67 -6.39
CA ASN A 37 -1.35 5.04 -5.87
C ASN A 37 -2.03 6.11 -6.74
N LYS A 38 -2.49 5.76 -7.93
CA LYS A 38 -3.29 6.67 -8.75
C LYS A 38 -4.75 6.73 -8.28
N VAL A 39 -5.18 5.79 -7.46
CA VAL A 39 -6.53 5.79 -6.90
C VAL A 39 -6.56 6.66 -5.64
N ALA A 40 -7.48 7.62 -5.60
CA ALA A 40 -7.60 8.52 -4.46
C ALA A 40 -7.92 7.75 -3.18
N GLY A 41 -7.25 8.13 -2.10
CA GLY A 41 -7.43 7.48 -0.80
C GLY A 41 -6.56 6.25 -0.59
N VAL A 42 -5.77 5.88 -1.58
CA VAL A 42 -4.86 4.73 -1.50
C VAL A 42 -3.43 5.18 -1.26
N ARG A 43 -2.79 4.54 -0.31
CA ARG A 43 -1.36 4.66 -0.05
C ARG A 43 -0.76 3.27 -0.16
N ALA A 44 -0.23 2.97 -1.34
CA ALA A 44 0.38 1.67 -1.62
C ALA A 44 1.89 1.74 -1.41
N ALA A 45 2.44 0.70 -0.81
CA ALA A 45 3.87 0.58 -0.57
C ALA A 45 4.37 -0.79 -1.02
N MET A 46 5.47 -0.81 -1.75
CA MET A 46 6.14 -2.06 -2.13
C MET A 46 7.14 -2.41 -1.03
N CYS A 47 7.01 -3.61 -0.46
CA CYS A 47 7.84 -4.04 0.64
C CYS A 47 8.56 -5.33 0.29
N THR A 48 9.87 -5.38 0.57
CA THR A 48 10.71 -6.55 0.35
C THR A 48 11.15 -7.21 1.65
N ASN A 49 10.78 -6.63 2.79
CA ASN A 49 11.08 -7.21 4.10
C ASN A 49 10.07 -6.71 5.13
N GLN A 50 10.10 -7.34 6.31
CA GLN A 50 9.18 -7.00 7.40
C GLN A 50 9.39 -5.58 7.94
N THR A 51 10.61 -5.09 7.95
CA THR A 51 10.90 -3.74 8.44
C THR A 51 10.21 -2.69 7.58
N LEU A 52 10.25 -2.85 6.25
CA LEU A 52 9.55 -1.95 5.34
C LEU A 52 8.03 -2.02 5.55
N ALA A 53 7.49 -3.22 5.73
CA ALA A 53 6.06 -3.42 5.97
C ALA A 53 5.62 -2.72 7.26
N ARG A 54 6.41 -2.84 8.31
CA ARG A 54 6.13 -2.18 9.58
C ARG A 54 6.13 -0.67 9.44
N TYR A 55 7.16 -0.12 8.78
CA TYR A 55 7.24 1.34 8.58
C TYR A 55 6.15 1.84 7.64
N ALA A 56 5.80 1.08 6.61
CA ALA A 56 4.72 1.46 5.70
C ALA A 56 3.41 1.67 6.47
N ARG A 57 3.10 0.78 7.42
CA ARG A 57 1.90 0.91 8.25
C ARG A 57 2.09 1.94 9.35
N GLN A 58 3.13 1.81 10.13
CA GLN A 58 3.34 2.61 11.34
C GLN A 58 3.58 4.08 11.03
N HIS A 59 4.40 4.37 10.03
CA HIS A 59 4.80 5.73 9.69
C HIS A 59 3.94 6.36 8.59
N ASN A 60 3.48 5.57 7.64
CA ASN A 60 2.87 6.09 6.43
C ASN A 60 1.41 5.67 6.24
N GLY A 61 0.87 4.89 7.16
CA GLY A 61 -0.53 4.47 7.09
C GLY A 61 -0.89 3.82 5.77
N ALA A 62 0.05 3.06 5.18
CA ALA A 62 -0.20 2.39 3.92
C ALA A 62 -1.39 1.44 4.05
N ASN A 63 -2.26 1.42 3.06
CA ASN A 63 -3.44 0.56 3.04
C ASN A 63 -3.43 -0.45 1.90
N VAL A 64 -2.41 -0.40 1.04
CA VAL A 64 -2.18 -1.42 0.02
C VAL A 64 -0.71 -1.83 0.07
N LEU A 65 -0.49 -3.12 0.17
CA LEU A 65 0.84 -3.73 0.13
C LEU A 65 1.09 -4.29 -1.26
N ALA A 66 2.21 -3.95 -1.87
CA ALA A 66 2.64 -4.55 -3.13
C ALA A 66 3.84 -5.47 -2.88
N LEU A 67 3.78 -6.65 -3.47
CA LEU A 67 4.84 -7.65 -3.38
C LEU A 67 5.40 -7.94 -4.77
N GLY A 68 6.71 -8.10 -4.86
CA GLY A 68 7.39 -8.53 -6.07
C GLY A 68 7.70 -10.01 -6.01
N SER A 69 7.04 -10.82 -6.85
CA SER A 69 7.22 -12.27 -6.84
C SER A 69 8.64 -12.71 -7.20
N THR A 70 9.39 -11.86 -7.88
CA THR A 70 10.80 -12.13 -8.22
C THR A 70 11.77 -11.67 -7.11
N LEU A 71 11.30 -10.95 -6.12
CA LEU A 71 12.13 -10.31 -5.10
C LEU A 71 12.05 -10.99 -3.74
N VAL A 72 10.96 -11.70 -3.46
CA VAL A 72 10.75 -12.37 -2.18
C VAL A 72 10.28 -13.81 -2.42
N ASN A 73 10.68 -14.71 -1.53
CA ASN A 73 10.17 -16.06 -1.54
C ASN A 73 8.83 -16.13 -0.77
N ARG A 74 8.21 -17.32 -0.77
CA ARG A 74 6.91 -17.51 -0.13
C ARG A 74 6.94 -17.17 1.36
N ASP A 75 7.93 -17.66 2.09
CA ASP A 75 8.00 -17.46 3.54
C ASP A 75 8.22 -16.01 3.89
N GLU A 76 9.09 -15.33 3.13
CA GLU A 76 9.30 -13.88 3.27
C GLU A 76 8.01 -13.12 2.99
N ALA A 77 7.30 -13.47 1.92
CA ALA A 77 6.04 -12.82 1.56
C ALA A 77 4.99 -12.96 2.65
N LEU A 78 4.84 -14.16 3.21
CA LEU A 78 3.89 -14.39 4.32
C LEU A 78 4.25 -13.57 5.55
N ALA A 79 5.54 -13.49 5.90
CA ALA A 79 6.00 -12.69 7.02
C ALA A 79 5.74 -11.20 6.80
N ILE A 80 5.95 -10.72 5.58
CA ILE A 80 5.67 -9.32 5.22
C ILE A 80 4.17 -9.03 5.35
N VAL A 81 3.32 -9.90 4.84
CA VAL A 81 1.86 -9.75 4.93
C VAL A 81 1.40 -9.70 6.38
N ASP A 82 1.87 -10.63 7.21
CA ASP A 82 1.51 -10.68 8.62
C ASP A 82 1.89 -9.38 9.33
N THR A 83 3.10 -8.90 9.11
CA THR A 83 3.57 -7.63 9.69
C THR A 83 2.72 -6.46 9.21
N PHE A 84 2.43 -6.41 7.90
CA PHE A 84 1.61 -5.34 7.32
C PHE A 84 0.22 -5.28 7.95
N ILE A 85 -0.43 -6.41 8.08
CA ILE A 85 -1.79 -6.49 8.64
C ILE A 85 -1.81 -6.15 10.13
N ASP A 86 -0.81 -6.61 10.88
CA ASP A 86 -0.81 -6.52 12.34
C ASP A 86 -0.28 -5.19 12.89
N THR A 87 0.33 -4.35 12.08
CA THR A 87 0.96 -3.12 12.56
C THR A 87 0.01 -1.93 12.49
N PRO A 88 -0.31 -1.28 13.62
CA PRO A 88 -1.14 -0.08 13.62
C PRO A 88 -0.30 1.19 13.49
N MET A 89 -0.96 2.29 13.09
CA MET A 89 -0.38 3.63 13.16
C MET A 89 -1.05 4.39 14.30
N ARG A 90 -0.28 4.84 15.29
CA ARG A 90 -0.83 5.41 16.53
C ARG A 90 -0.37 6.84 16.83
N GLU A 91 0.73 7.30 16.26
CA GLU A 91 1.31 8.58 16.62
C GLU A 91 0.73 9.74 15.81
N ALA A 92 0.34 10.81 16.50
CA ALA A 92 -0.27 11.99 15.90
C ALA A 92 0.60 12.65 14.83
N ARG A 93 1.93 12.62 14.98
CA ARG A 93 2.85 13.20 13.98
C ARG A 93 2.72 12.54 12.61
N TYR A 94 2.47 11.23 12.58
CA TYR A 94 2.29 10.51 11.31
C TYR A 94 0.94 10.86 10.68
N ILE A 95 -0.10 10.98 11.49
CA ILE A 95 -1.43 11.38 11.04
C ILE A 95 -1.36 12.77 10.39
N ARG A 96 -0.66 13.70 11.01
CA ARG A 96 -0.48 15.06 10.47
C ARG A 96 0.23 15.04 9.11
N ARG A 97 1.26 14.19 8.96
CA ARG A 97 1.98 14.06 7.70
C ARG A 97 1.10 13.45 6.60
N LEU A 98 0.26 12.48 6.94
CA LEU A 98 -0.68 11.89 6.00
C LEU A 98 -1.74 12.89 5.55
N ALA A 99 -2.18 13.78 6.44
CA ALA A 99 -3.10 14.85 6.07
C ALA A 99 -2.49 15.75 4.99
N LYS A 100 -1.20 16.02 5.07
CA LYS A 100 -0.48 16.80 4.04
C LYS A 100 -0.42 16.08 2.71
N ILE A 101 -0.25 14.76 2.72
CA ILE A 101 -0.28 13.93 1.50
C ILE A 101 -1.68 13.99 0.88
N ARG A 102 -2.72 13.89 1.69
CA ARG A 102 -4.10 14.02 1.23
C ARG A 102 -4.35 15.38 0.58
N ASP A 103 -3.82 16.44 1.16
CA ASP A 103 -3.95 17.78 0.59
C ASP A 103 -3.30 17.88 -0.78
N LEU A 104 -2.12 17.26 -0.95
CA LEU A 104 -1.46 17.18 -2.25
C LEU A 104 -2.34 16.46 -3.28
N GLU A 105 -2.95 15.35 -2.88
CA GLU A 105 -3.84 14.58 -3.73
C GLU A 105 -5.05 15.41 -4.17
N LEU A 106 -5.68 16.12 -3.24
CA LEU A 106 -6.84 16.95 -3.54
C LEU A 106 -6.48 18.12 -4.47
N ARG A 107 -5.32 18.72 -4.28
CA ARG A 107 -4.85 19.81 -5.16
C ARG A 107 -4.58 19.32 -6.58
N ALA A 108 -4.07 18.13 -6.74
CA ALA A 108 -3.78 17.56 -8.05
C ALA A 108 -5.06 17.31 -8.86
N ARG A 109 -6.22 17.27 -8.22
CA ARG A 109 -7.53 17.03 -8.85
C ARG A 109 -8.27 18.29 -9.24
N SER A 110 -7.85 19.42 -8.71
CA SER A 110 -8.44 20.70 -9.08
C SER A 110 -7.66 21.34 -10.23
#